data_10608ab2cb4c29535d5e038b56f1a61a
#
_entry.id   10608ab2cb4c29535d5e038b56f1a61a
#
_cell.length_a   1.000
_cell.length_b   1.000
_cell.length_c   1.000
_cell.angle_alpha   90.00
_cell.angle_beta   90.00
_cell.angle_gamma   90.00
#
_symmetry.space_group_name_H-M   'P 1'
#
loop_
_entity.id
_entity.type
_entity.pdbx_description
1 polymer ?
#
loop_
_entity_poly.entity_id
_entity_poly.type
_entity_poly.pdbx_seq_one_letter_code
_entity_poly.pdbx_strand_id
1 'polypeptide(L)'
;MEEKKEKVHHHKRPHTNHNHNNSNKEKNGNQQNNDRRPNTQSPEQSAKSNQHGYNRNKRHHPKHKRKPNTEAVAPVQNVPSQPDIAEESTAIAESVVTSEAPVIETANDIPEAADEQAKEKSSVMVEVVGIRFKASGKTYYFDPSGISLRKGEYAIVETARGLEYGEVALANTKVSESDIVPPLRSAVRIATDADKAHNLENKKKEEEAFVLCNERILAHKLDMKLIDAQYTFDNTKLLFYFTSAGRVDFRELVKDLASVFRTRIELRQIGIRDEAKLIGGLGMCGRPLCCSVFLSDFGQVSIKMAKEQNLSLNSAKISGICGRLMCCLRYEHETYEYEIKRTPPVDSTVKTPDGIGTVTEINPLAGTVKVRLSDKPDTPPKAYHRDTVTVISK
;
A
#
# COMPACT_ATOMS: atom_id res chain seq x y z
N MET A 1 -27.71 34.84 -54.50
CA MET A 1 -29.11 34.79 -54.06
C MET A 1 -29.15 33.78 -52.95
N GLU A 2 -29.23 34.27 -51.91
CA GLU A 2 -29.71 34.80 -50.71
C GLU A 2 -29.06 34.18 -49.45
N GLU A 3 -28.35 35.03 -48.79
CA GLU A 3 -27.85 34.80 -47.43
C GLU A 3 -29.01 34.71 -46.46
N LYS A 4 -28.99 33.73 -45.53
CA LYS A 4 -29.75 33.79 -44.30
C LYS A 4 -28.77 33.78 -43.13
N LYS A 5 -28.61 34.96 -42.52
CA LYS A 5 -27.98 35.17 -41.22
C LYS A 5 -28.91 34.65 -40.13
N GLU A 6 -28.46 33.78 -39.30
CA GLU A 6 -29.12 33.41 -38.04
C GLU A 6 -28.34 33.93 -36.82
N LYS A 7 -29.09 34.61 -35.97
CA LYS A 7 -28.64 35.40 -34.84
C LYS A 7 -28.31 34.50 -33.63
N VAL A 8 -27.14 34.73 -33.06
CA VAL A 8 -26.71 34.16 -31.78
C VAL A 8 -27.36 34.95 -30.65
N HIS A 9 -28.18 34.29 -29.83
CA HIS A 9 -28.71 34.83 -28.59
C HIS A 9 -27.79 34.50 -27.41
N HIS A 10 -27.17 35.57 -26.85
CA HIS A 10 -26.51 35.56 -25.57
C HIS A 10 -27.53 35.50 -24.42
N HIS A 11 -27.54 34.45 -23.64
CA HIS A 11 -28.22 34.41 -22.34
C HIS A 11 -27.25 34.84 -21.23
N LYS A 12 -27.53 36.02 -20.65
CA LYS A 12 -26.91 36.55 -19.42
C LYS A 12 -27.51 35.80 -18.22
N ARG A 13 -26.68 35.32 -17.33
CA ARG A 13 -27.05 34.83 -15.98
C ARG A 13 -27.20 36.04 -15.03
N PRO A 14 -28.18 36.09 -14.14
CA PRO A 14 -28.26 37.09 -13.10
C PRO A 14 -27.43 36.71 -11.88
N HIS A 15 -26.64 37.69 -11.42
CA HIS A 15 -25.98 37.68 -10.11
C HIS A 15 -27.02 38.00 -9.03
N THR A 16 -27.09 37.16 -7.99
CA THR A 16 -27.74 37.55 -6.74
C THR A 16 -26.68 37.72 -5.66
N ASN A 17 -26.48 39.00 -5.35
CA ASN A 17 -25.80 39.49 -4.17
C ASN A 17 -26.70 39.32 -2.95
N HIS A 18 -26.25 38.66 -1.89
CA HIS A 18 -26.84 38.82 -0.56
C HIS A 18 -25.79 39.41 0.37
N ASN A 19 -26.08 40.65 0.67
CA ASN A 19 -25.35 41.48 1.62
C ASN A 19 -25.94 41.25 3.02
N HIS A 20 -25.06 41.03 3.97
CA HIS A 20 -25.36 41.08 5.41
C HIS A 20 -25.44 42.53 5.87
N ASN A 21 -26.44 42.82 6.67
CA ASN A 21 -26.32 43.92 7.63
C ASN A 21 -27.13 43.62 8.89
N ASN A 22 -26.45 43.55 9.87
CA ASN A 22 -26.34 43.84 11.30
C ASN A 22 -27.35 44.89 11.81
N SER A 23 -27.85 44.66 12.99
CA SER A 23 -27.96 45.56 14.13
C SER A 23 -29.33 45.58 14.85
N ASN A 24 -29.13 45.30 16.10
CA ASN A 24 -29.60 46.03 17.29
C ASN A 24 -30.98 45.79 17.89
N LYS A 25 -30.85 45.39 19.16
CA LYS A 25 -31.37 46.03 20.39
C LYS A 25 -32.89 46.05 20.58
N GLU A 26 -33.35 45.55 21.62
CA GLU A 26 -33.69 46.03 22.96
C GLU A 26 -34.80 45.20 23.60
N LYS A 27 -34.56 44.80 24.77
CA LYS A 27 -35.13 45.12 26.10
C LYS A 27 -36.43 44.42 26.52
N ASN A 28 -36.27 43.92 27.74
CA ASN A 28 -37.21 43.94 28.88
C ASN A 28 -38.23 42.83 29.10
N GLY A 29 -38.14 42.35 30.34
CA GLY A 29 -39.25 41.99 31.17
C GLY A 29 -39.06 40.63 31.86
N ASN A 30 -38.38 40.53 32.97
CA ASN A 30 -38.75 40.60 34.39
C ASN A 30 -39.86 39.61 34.83
N GLN A 31 -39.49 38.75 35.75
CA GLN A 31 -40.18 38.25 36.97
C GLN A 31 -39.80 36.78 37.21
N GLN A 32 -38.95 36.54 38.24
CA GLN A 32 -39.24 36.28 39.65
C GLN A 32 -40.11 35.03 39.87
N ASN A 33 -39.55 34.02 40.46
CA ASN A 33 -39.72 33.57 41.83
C ASN A 33 -39.11 32.17 42.00
N ASN A 34 -38.16 32.14 42.91
CA ASN A 34 -38.29 31.68 44.31
C ASN A 34 -38.21 30.17 44.52
N ASP A 35 -37.17 29.93 45.27
CA ASP A 35 -37.12 29.14 46.54
C ASP A 35 -37.03 27.61 46.39
N ARG A 36 -36.02 27.04 46.85
CA ARG A 36 -35.67 26.64 48.23
C ARG A 36 -34.58 25.58 48.22
N ARG A 37 -33.46 25.95 48.84
CA ARG A 37 -32.70 24.96 49.58
C ARG A 37 -33.40 24.70 50.91
N PRO A 38 -33.23 23.53 51.53
CA PRO A 38 -32.44 23.54 52.73
C PRO A 38 -31.44 22.36 52.88
N ASN A 39 -30.34 22.72 53.34
CA ASN A 39 -29.32 22.18 54.22
C ASN A 39 -29.91 21.42 55.44
N THR A 40 -29.35 20.26 55.81
CA THR A 40 -29.16 19.73 57.16
C THR A 40 -28.24 18.52 57.11
N GLN A 41 -27.01 18.64 57.55
CA GLN A 41 -26.55 18.30 58.89
C GLN A 41 -26.27 16.82 59.12
N SER A 42 -24.98 16.57 59.32
CA SER A 42 -24.41 15.39 59.97
C SER A 42 -24.93 15.25 61.42
N PRO A 43 -24.77 14.07 62.01
CA PRO A 43 -24.03 14.07 63.25
C PRO A 43 -22.91 13.02 63.34
N GLU A 44 -21.93 13.45 64.10
CA GLU A 44 -20.79 12.77 64.63
C GLU A 44 -21.12 11.60 65.59
N GLN A 45 -20.00 10.96 65.91
CA GLN A 45 -19.64 10.14 67.09
C GLN A 45 -19.56 8.65 66.80
N SER A 46 -18.50 7.95 67.16
CA SER A 46 -17.45 8.16 68.14
C SER A 46 -16.32 7.13 67.98
N ALA A 47 -15.13 7.62 68.09
CA ALA A 47 -13.96 7.09 68.73
C ALA A 47 -13.84 5.60 69.09
N LYS A 48 -12.71 4.99 68.65
CA LYS A 48 -11.73 4.42 69.58
C LYS A 48 -10.38 4.19 68.91
N SER A 49 -9.42 4.81 69.51
CA SER A 49 -7.97 4.75 69.36
C SER A 49 -7.39 3.33 69.41
N ASN A 50 -6.37 3.05 68.58
CA ASN A 50 -5.18 2.39 69.10
C ASN A 50 -3.97 2.77 68.26
N GLN A 51 -3.07 3.47 68.92
CA GLN A 51 -1.69 3.73 68.55
C GLN A 51 -0.90 2.42 68.66
N HIS A 52 -0.04 2.18 67.75
CA HIS A 52 1.29 1.54 67.88
C HIS A 52 1.86 1.62 66.46
N GLY A 53 2.96 2.20 66.12
CA GLY A 53 4.24 2.25 66.81
C GLY A 53 5.23 2.22 65.64
N TYR A 54 5.94 3.33 65.45
CA TYR A 54 7.09 3.46 64.57
C TYR A 54 8.07 2.28 64.76
N ASN A 55 8.49 1.66 63.64
CA ASN A 55 9.80 1.03 63.62
C ASN A 55 10.45 1.16 62.24
N ARG A 56 11.35 2.10 62.17
CA ARG A 56 12.39 2.22 61.15
C ARG A 56 13.37 1.07 61.36
N ASN A 57 13.43 0.09 60.48
CA ASN A 57 14.57 -0.81 60.38
C ASN A 57 15.32 -0.59 59.06
N LYS A 58 16.41 0.16 59.21
CA LYS A 58 17.55 0.16 58.30
C LYS A 58 18.13 -1.25 58.28
N ARG A 59 18.11 -1.90 57.11
CA ARG A 59 18.93 -3.11 56.87
C ARG A 59 20.07 -2.75 55.96
N HIS A 60 21.27 -2.89 56.55
CA HIS A 60 22.58 -2.78 55.95
C HIS A 60 22.79 -3.78 54.84
N HIS A 61 23.33 -3.34 53.72
CA HIS A 61 23.98 -4.18 52.72
C HIS A 61 25.36 -4.62 53.23
N PRO A 62 25.71 -5.92 53.21
CA PRO A 62 27.08 -6.34 53.39
C PRO A 62 27.82 -6.27 52.04
N LYS A 63 28.90 -5.51 52.03
CA LYS A 63 29.90 -5.52 50.99
C LYS A 63 30.67 -6.85 51.03
N HIS A 64 30.47 -7.74 50.08
CA HIS A 64 31.38 -8.85 49.86
C HIS A 64 32.56 -8.43 48.95
N LYS A 65 33.74 -8.42 49.60
CA LYS A 65 35.04 -8.32 48.93
C LYS A 65 35.29 -9.55 48.10
N ARG A 66 35.52 -9.38 46.79
CA ARG A 66 36.06 -10.40 45.92
C ARG A 66 37.56 -10.53 46.15
N LYS A 67 38.02 -11.70 46.51
CA LYS A 67 39.42 -12.14 46.38
C LYS A 67 39.62 -12.76 45.00
N PRO A 68 40.80 -12.60 44.40
CA PRO A 68 41.09 -13.23 43.10
C PRO A 68 41.48 -14.69 43.33
N ASN A 69 40.87 -15.60 42.60
CA ASN A 69 41.31 -16.99 42.50
C ASN A 69 41.90 -17.19 41.14
N THR A 70 43.19 -17.37 41.13
CA THR A 70 43.98 -17.84 39.97
C THR A 70 43.88 -19.34 39.94
N GLU A 71 43.21 -19.88 38.96
CA GLU A 71 43.38 -21.27 38.55
C GLU A 71 43.45 -21.38 37.03
N ALA A 72 44.33 -22.25 36.61
CA ALA A 72 45.00 -22.43 35.36
C ALA A 72 44.09 -22.68 34.16
N VAL A 73 44.46 -22.03 33.05
CA VAL A 73 43.92 -22.26 31.70
C VAL A 73 44.53 -23.56 31.16
N ALA A 74 43.66 -24.58 30.88
CA ALA A 74 44.03 -25.69 30.01
C ALA A 74 43.59 -25.37 28.56
N PRO A 75 44.35 -25.77 27.53
CA PRO A 75 44.10 -25.32 26.15
C PRO A 75 42.92 -26.07 25.52
N VAL A 76 42.02 -25.29 24.90
CA VAL A 76 40.94 -25.84 24.09
C VAL A 76 41.51 -26.35 22.78
N GLN A 77 41.26 -27.62 22.53
CA GLN A 77 41.67 -28.35 21.32
C GLN A 77 40.81 -27.89 20.11
N ASN A 78 41.49 -27.91 18.97
CA ASN A 78 41.07 -27.62 17.61
C ASN A 78 39.74 -28.24 17.20
N VAL A 79 38.90 -27.44 16.54
CA VAL A 79 37.79 -27.87 15.68
C VAL A 79 38.41 -28.38 14.37
N PRO A 80 38.06 -29.57 13.87
CA PRO A 80 38.60 -30.08 12.62
C PRO A 80 37.93 -29.42 11.41
N SER A 81 38.80 -29.07 10.47
CA SER A 81 38.53 -28.60 9.11
C SER A 81 37.70 -29.63 8.33
N GLN A 82 36.90 -29.13 7.41
CA GLN A 82 36.15 -29.91 6.41
C GLN A 82 37.09 -30.80 5.59
N PRO A 83 36.65 -32.02 5.20
CA PRO A 83 37.38 -32.82 4.22
C PRO A 83 37.04 -32.38 2.79
N ASP A 84 38.07 -32.13 2.00
CA ASP A 84 38.05 -32.07 0.55
C ASP A 84 37.52 -33.39 -0.01
N ILE A 85 36.54 -33.34 -0.91
CA ILE A 85 36.12 -34.46 -1.72
C ILE A 85 36.78 -34.35 -3.08
N ALA A 86 37.77 -35.17 -3.25
CA ALA A 86 38.42 -35.42 -4.53
C ALA A 86 37.49 -36.22 -5.45
N GLU A 87 37.69 -35.98 -6.72
CA GLU A 87 37.16 -36.61 -7.91
C GLU A 87 37.10 -38.13 -7.87
N GLU A 88 35.98 -38.70 -8.26
CA GLU A 88 35.98 -40.02 -8.91
C GLU A 88 35.04 -40.01 -10.11
N SER A 89 35.65 -40.08 -11.26
CA SER A 89 35.07 -40.21 -12.58
C SER A 89 34.62 -41.66 -12.84
N THR A 90 33.37 -41.88 -13.25
CA THR A 90 33.05 -43.00 -14.15
C THR A 90 31.97 -42.60 -15.16
N ALA A 91 32.32 -42.81 -16.40
CA ALA A 91 31.59 -42.60 -17.61
C ALA A 91 30.39 -43.53 -17.81
N ILE A 92 29.31 -43.02 -18.37
CA ILE A 92 28.46 -43.77 -19.29
C ILE A 92 27.88 -42.82 -20.37
N ALA A 93 28.24 -43.09 -21.58
CA ALA A 93 27.83 -42.83 -22.93
C ALA A 93 26.56 -42.00 -23.24
N GLU A 94 26.75 -40.98 -24.07
CA GLU A 94 26.22 -40.69 -25.41
C GLU A 94 24.71 -40.82 -25.66
N SER A 95 24.08 -39.63 -25.91
CA SER A 95 23.34 -39.45 -27.15
C SER A 95 23.31 -37.95 -27.54
N VAL A 96 23.98 -37.68 -28.62
CA VAL A 96 24.13 -36.42 -29.34
C VAL A 96 22.78 -36.06 -30.01
N VAL A 97 22.31 -34.85 -29.78
CA VAL A 97 21.49 -34.12 -30.75
C VAL A 97 22.01 -32.72 -30.83
N THR A 98 22.76 -32.45 -31.86
CA THR A 98 23.19 -31.17 -32.38
C THR A 98 21.99 -30.41 -32.93
N SER A 99 21.80 -29.17 -32.50
CA SER A 99 21.17 -28.16 -33.33
C SER A 99 21.91 -26.84 -33.13
N GLU A 100 22.62 -26.48 -34.18
CA GLU A 100 23.40 -25.26 -34.35
C GLU A 100 22.50 -24.03 -34.30
N ALA A 101 22.96 -23.02 -33.58
CA ALA A 101 22.44 -21.67 -33.68
C ALA A 101 23.23 -20.89 -34.75
N PRO A 102 22.57 -20.18 -35.66
CA PRO A 102 23.28 -19.36 -36.62
C PRO A 102 23.71 -18.03 -35.99
N VAL A 103 24.98 -17.73 -36.18
CA VAL A 103 25.60 -16.42 -36.01
C VAL A 103 25.00 -15.47 -37.04
N ILE A 104 24.46 -14.33 -36.60
CA ILE A 104 24.05 -13.24 -37.48
C ILE A 104 25.07 -12.13 -37.37
N GLU A 105 25.77 -11.93 -38.48
CA GLU A 105 26.68 -10.83 -38.77
C GLU A 105 25.93 -9.49 -38.78
N THR A 106 26.61 -8.49 -38.29
CA THR A 106 26.26 -7.08 -38.35
C THR A 106 26.20 -6.57 -39.83
N ALA A 107 25.08 -6.00 -40.20
CA ALA A 107 25.04 -5.04 -41.32
C ALA A 107 24.13 -3.87 -40.92
N ASN A 108 24.78 -2.70 -40.85
CA ASN A 108 24.13 -1.41 -40.87
C ASN A 108 23.38 -1.22 -42.17
N ASP A 109 22.11 -0.94 -42.13
CA ASP A 109 21.45 -0.09 -43.11
C ASP A 109 20.14 0.43 -42.49
N ILE A 110 20.07 1.73 -42.34
CA ILE A 110 18.85 2.50 -42.05
C ILE A 110 18.15 2.73 -43.37
N PRO A 111 16.85 2.46 -43.49
CA PRO A 111 15.98 3.27 -44.32
C PRO A 111 14.97 4.03 -43.44
N GLU A 112 14.97 5.30 -43.66
CA GLU A 112 13.95 6.27 -43.28
C GLU A 112 12.58 5.88 -43.87
N ALA A 113 11.53 6.17 -43.07
CA ALA A 113 10.15 6.39 -43.46
C ALA A 113 9.42 5.27 -44.22
N ALA A 114 8.63 4.51 -43.49
CA ALA A 114 7.41 3.92 -44.03
C ALA A 114 6.37 3.72 -42.92
N ASP A 115 5.26 4.41 -43.09
CA ASP A 115 3.89 4.06 -42.70
C ASP A 115 3.59 3.71 -41.23
N GLU A 116 3.10 4.70 -40.53
CA GLU A 116 2.08 4.55 -39.51
C GLU A 116 0.81 3.92 -40.08
N GLN A 117 0.85 2.65 -40.37
CA GLN A 117 -0.37 1.85 -40.41
C GLN A 117 -0.63 1.37 -38.97
N ALA A 118 -1.31 2.21 -38.19
CA ALA A 118 -2.07 1.77 -37.06
C ALA A 118 -2.89 0.55 -37.48
N LYS A 119 -2.47 -0.65 -37.08
CA LYS A 119 -3.32 -1.84 -37.07
C LYS A 119 -4.48 -1.47 -36.13
N GLU A 120 -5.59 -1.05 -36.73
CA GLU A 120 -6.91 -1.16 -36.12
C GLU A 120 -7.14 -2.62 -35.76
N LYS A 121 -6.67 -3.05 -34.60
CA LYS A 121 -7.22 -4.23 -33.96
C LYS A 121 -8.67 -3.87 -33.70
N SER A 122 -9.57 -4.50 -34.46
CA SER A 122 -10.98 -4.54 -34.12
C SER A 122 -11.09 -5.10 -32.69
N SER A 123 -11.06 -4.21 -31.70
CA SER A 123 -11.17 -4.60 -30.29
C SER A 123 -12.63 -4.97 -30.07
N VAL A 124 -12.87 -6.27 -29.92
CA VAL A 124 -14.17 -6.76 -29.47
C VAL A 124 -14.45 -6.08 -28.14
N MET A 125 -15.54 -5.30 -28.10
CA MET A 125 -15.98 -4.61 -26.90
C MET A 125 -16.91 -5.53 -26.11
N VAL A 126 -16.54 -5.84 -24.88
CA VAL A 126 -17.29 -6.70 -23.96
C VAL A 126 -17.93 -5.84 -22.89
N GLU A 127 -19.21 -6.07 -22.60
CA GLU A 127 -19.89 -5.41 -21.49
C GLU A 127 -19.45 -6.03 -20.17
N VAL A 128 -19.02 -5.18 -19.22
CA VAL A 128 -18.56 -5.60 -17.90
C VAL A 128 -19.09 -4.67 -16.82
N VAL A 129 -19.13 -5.17 -15.59
CA VAL A 129 -19.35 -4.41 -14.36
C VAL A 129 -18.12 -4.50 -13.48
N GLY A 130 -17.71 -3.39 -12.87
CA GLY A 130 -16.56 -3.35 -11.96
C GLY A 130 -16.98 -3.51 -10.51
N ILE A 131 -16.58 -4.61 -9.87
CA ILE A 131 -16.90 -4.94 -8.47
C ILE A 131 -15.68 -4.79 -7.58
N ARG A 132 -15.88 -4.26 -6.39
CA ARG A 132 -14.88 -4.06 -5.36
C ARG A 132 -15.33 -4.73 -4.06
N PHE A 133 -14.46 -5.56 -3.46
CA PHE A 133 -14.75 -6.31 -2.23
C PHE A 133 -14.30 -5.62 -0.95
N LYS A 134 -13.34 -4.69 -1.05
CA LYS A 134 -12.84 -3.88 0.08
C LYS A 134 -12.79 -2.41 -0.33
N ALA A 135 -13.03 -1.50 0.59
CA ALA A 135 -13.12 -0.05 0.32
C ALA A 135 -11.96 0.52 -0.52
N SER A 136 -10.75 0.02 -0.30
CA SER A 136 -9.52 0.38 -1.05
C SER A 136 -8.97 -0.79 -1.88
N GLY A 137 -9.82 -1.70 -2.31
CA GLY A 137 -9.44 -2.87 -3.10
C GLY A 137 -9.34 -2.58 -4.59
N LYS A 138 -8.70 -3.51 -5.32
CA LYS A 138 -8.74 -3.57 -6.78
C LYS A 138 -10.20 -3.77 -7.23
N THR A 139 -10.58 -3.10 -8.30
CA THR A 139 -11.83 -3.35 -9.01
C THR A 139 -11.62 -4.52 -9.95
N TYR A 140 -12.50 -5.50 -9.90
CA TYR A 140 -12.49 -6.68 -10.75
C TYR A 140 -13.66 -6.61 -11.71
N TYR A 141 -13.44 -7.00 -12.94
CA TYR A 141 -14.48 -7.05 -13.97
C TYR A 141 -15.24 -8.36 -13.90
N PHE A 142 -16.56 -8.25 -14.03
CA PHE A 142 -17.51 -9.36 -14.09
C PHE A 142 -18.45 -9.15 -15.27
N ASP A 143 -18.96 -10.25 -15.80
CA ASP A 143 -20.07 -10.23 -16.76
C ASP A 143 -21.34 -9.82 -16.02
N PRO A 144 -22.01 -8.74 -16.42
CA PRO A 144 -23.27 -8.33 -15.80
C PRO A 144 -24.41 -9.31 -16.01
N SER A 145 -24.31 -10.27 -16.93
CA SER A 145 -25.32 -11.30 -17.22
C SER A 145 -26.71 -10.71 -17.49
N GLY A 146 -26.78 -9.56 -18.16
CA GLY A 146 -28.03 -8.84 -18.43
C GLY A 146 -28.60 -8.04 -17.27
N ILE A 147 -27.92 -7.98 -16.14
CA ILE A 147 -28.34 -7.20 -14.97
C ILE A 147 -27.81 -5.76 -15.10
N SER A 148 -28.67 -4.76 -14.93
CA SER A 148 -28.25 -3.36 -14.88
C SER A 148 -27.83 -3.01 -13.46
N LEU A 149 -26.51 -2.79 -13.24
CA LEU A 149 -25.90 -2.48 -11.97
C LEU A 149 -25.42 -1.04 -11.95
N ARG A 150 -25.75 -0.28 -10.89
CA ARG A 150 -25.36 1.11 -10.71
C ARG A 150 -24.22 1.23 -9.73
N LYS A 151 -23.38 2.24 -9.95
CA LYS A 151 -22.28 2.55 -9.02
C LYS A 151 -22.82 2.83 -7.60
N GLY A 152 -22.24 2.17 -6.59
CA GLY A 152 -22.63 2.27 -5.19
C GLY A 152 -23.67 1.23 -4.75
N GLU A 153 -24.28 0.49 -5.68
CA GLU A 153 -25.08 -0.68 -5.35
C GLU A 153 -24.18 -1.85 -4.91
N TYR A 154 -24.78 -2.87 -4.35
CA TYR A 154 -24.08 -4.09 -3.98
C TYR A 154 -24.63 -5.26 -4.79
N ALA A 155 -23.74 -6.19 -5.12
CA ALA A 155 -24.06 -7.36 -5.91
C ALA A 155 -23.44 -8.63 -5.31
N ILE A 156 -24.12 -9.76 -5.54
CA ILE A 156 -23.56 -11.09 -5.32
C ILE A 156 -22.93 -11.54 -6.63
N VAL A 157 -21.64 -11.90 -6.57
CA VAL A 157 -20.87 -12.32 -7.73
C VAL A 157 -20.22 -13.67 -7.49
N GLU A 158 -20.03 -14.42 -8.58
CA GLU A 158 -19.27 -15.67 -8.52
C GLU A 158 -17.77 -15.39 -8.65
N THR A 159 -16.96 -15.93 -7.74
CA THR A 159 -15.49 -15.82 -7.78
C THR A 159 -14.84 -17.21 -7.77
N ALA A 160 -13.53 -17.25 -7.94
CA ALA A 160 -12.77 -18.50 -7.79
C ALA A 160 -12.87 -19.09 -6.37
N ARG A 161 -13.28 -18.29 -5.37
CA ARG A 161 -13.42 -18.69 -3.97
C ARG A 161 -14.82 -19.18 -3.64
N GLY A 162 -15.82 -18.75 -4.38
CA GLY A 162 -17.24 -19.00 -4.19
C GLY A 162 -18.04 -17.72 -4.43
N LEU A 163 -19.25 -17.65 -3.89
CA LEU A 163 -20.07 -16.45 -3.93
C LEU A 163 -19.49 -15.39 -3.00
N GLU A 164 -19.42 -14.16 -3.47
CA GLU A 164 -18.92 -13.01 -2.70
C GLU A 164 -19.88 -11.82 -2.83
N TYR A 165 -19.96 -11.05 -1.75
CA TYR A 165 -20.71 -9.80 -1.67
C TYR A 165 -19.76 -8.64 -1.98
N GLY A 166 -20.06 -7.84 -3.00
CA GLY A 166 -19.18 -6.75 -3.44
C GLY A 166 -19.95 -5.47 -3.78
N GLU A 167 -19.25 -4.33 -3.67
CA GLU A 167 -19.75 -3.02 -4.07
C GLU A 167 -19.50 -2.77 -5.56
N VAL A 168 -20.46 -2.26 -6.28
CA VAL A 168 -20.34 -1.82 -7.66
C VAL A 168 -19.52 -0.53 -7.70
N ALA A 169 -18.25 -0.62 -8.05
CA ALA A 169 -17.35 0.52 -8.20
C ALA A 169 -17.48 1.18 -9.59
N LEU A 170 -17.78 0.38 -10.63
CA LEU A 170 -18.00 0.83 -12.00
C LEU A 170 -19.29 0.18 -12.52
N ALA A 171 -20.25 1.00 -12.96
CA ALA A 171 -21.49 0.54 -13.58
C ALA A 171 -21.21 -0.19 -14.90
N ASN A 172 -22.24 -0.84 -15.47
CA ASN A 172 -22.14 -1.51 -16.76
C ASN A 172 -21.43 -0.64 -17.79
N THR A 173 -20.32 -1.10 -18.32
CA THR A 173 -19.45 -0.37 -19.24
C THR A 173 -18.84 -1.32 -20.24
N LYS A 174 -18.66 -0.85 -21.47
CA LYS A 174 -17.96 -1.63 -22.50
C LYS A 174 -16.46 -1.38 -22.40
N VAL A 175 -15.68 -2.44 -22.26
CA VAL A 175 -14.21 -2.41 -22.25
C VAL A 175 -13.66 -3.31 -23.35
N SER A 176 -12.43 -3.06 -23.77
CA SER A 176 -11.75 -3.91 -24.73
C SER A 176 -11.49 -5.30 -24.13
N GLU A 177 -11.69 -6.35 -24.90
CA GLU A 177 -11.38 -7.72 -24.49
C GLU A 177 -9.91 -7.87 -24.03
N SER A 178 -9.01 -7.05 -24.57
CA SER A 178 -7.59 -7.02 -24.17
C SER A 178 -7.38 -6.62 -22.70
N ASP A 179 -8.32 -5.89 -22.10
CA ASP A 179 -8.24 -5.38 -20.73
C ASP A 179 -8.88 -6.34 -19.71
N ILE A 180 -9.45 -7.43 -20.21
CA ILE A 180 -10.15 -8.44 -19.41
C ILE A 180 -9.21 -9.62 -19.16
N VAL A 181 -9.16 -10.08 -17.92
CA VAL A 181 -8.44 -11.32 -17.56
C VAL A 181 -9.43 -12.48 -17.61
N PRO A 182 -9.32 -13.38 -18.60
CA PRO A 182 -10.21 -14.53 -18.70
C PRO A 182 -9.94 -15.58 -17.61
N PRO A 183 -10.94 -16.39 -17.20
CA PRO A 183 -12.34 -16.35 -17.63
C PRO A 183 -13.13 -15.26 -16.91
N LEU A 184 -13.93 -14.48 -17.64
CA LEU A 184 -14.85 -13.51 -17.08
C LEU A 184 -15.97 -14.25 -16.34
N ARG A 185 -16.09 -14.01 -15.02
CA ARG A 185 -17.11 -14.61 -14.18
C ARG A 185 -18.32 -13.69 -14.09
N SER A 186 -19.49 -14.24 -13.73
CA SER A 186 -20.74 -13.51 -13.77
C SER A 186 -21.14 -12.87 -12.45
N ALA A 187 -21.86 -11.76 -12.57
CA ALA A 187 -22.69 -11.22 -11.49
C ALA A 187 -23.97 -12.06 -11.44
N VAL A 188 -24.29 -12.59 -10.23
CA VAL A 188 -25.44 -13.48 -10.03
C VAL A 188 -26.72 -12.68 -9.89
N ARG A 189 -26.71 -11.63 -9.06
CA ARG A 189 -27.84 -10.75 -8.79
C ARG A 189 -27.45 -9.50 -8.01
N ILE A 190 -28.34 -8.52 -7.98
CA ILE A 190 -28.26 -7.38 -7.07
C ILE A 190 -28.45 -7.89 -5.63
N ALA A 191 -27.68 -7.35 -4.69
CA ALA A 191 -27.80 -7.68 -3.29
C ALA A 191 -29.04 -7.04 -2.66
N THR A 192 -29.72 -7.77 -1.80
CA THR A 192 -30.87 -7.33 -1.03
C THR A 192 -30.47 -6.84 0.36
N ASP A 193 -31.39 -6.22 1.11
CA ASP A 193 -31.13 -5.86 2.51
C ASP A 193 -30.88 -7.08 3.41
N ALA A 194 -31.48 -8.22 3.08
CA ALA A 194 -31.21 -9.50 3.76
C ALA A 194 -29.75 -9.94 3.52
N ASP A 195 -29.22 -9.77 2.32
CA ASP A 195 -27.82 -10.07 2.00
C ASP A 195 -26.83 -9.16 2.75
N LYS A 196 -27.21 -7.88 2.89
CA LYS A 196 -26.44 -6.94 3.67
C LYS A 196 -26.40 -7.33 5.15
N ALA A 197 -27.53 -7.74 5.71
CA ALA A 197 -27.61 -8.23 7.09
C ALA A 197 -26.78 -9.50 7.27
N HIS A 198 -26.88 -10.45 6.33
CA HIS A 198 -26.07 -11.67 6.32
C HIS A 198 -24.56 -11.38 6.25
N ASN A 199 -24.14 -10.44 5.38
CA ASN A 199 -22.73 -10.03 5.29
C ASN A 199 -22.24 -9.40 6.61
N LEU A 200 -23.08 -8.63 7.32
CA LEU A 200 -22.74 -8.07 8.63
C LEU A 200 -22.63 -9.16 9.71
N GLU A 201 -23.47 -10.18 9.65
CA GLU A 201 -23.36 -11.35 10.54
C GLU A 201 -22.08 -12.14 10.25
N ASN A 202 -21.73 -12.35 8.99
CA ASN A 202 -20.50 -13.00 8.60
C ASN A 202 -19.28 -12.26 9.15
N LYS A 203 -19.24 -10.94 9.10
CA LYS A 203 -18.15 -10.15 9.69
C LYS A 203 -17.96 -10.39 11.18
N LYS A 204 -19.05 -10.53 11.95
CA LYS A 204 -18.96 -10.89 13.38
C LYS A 204 -18.40 -12.29 13.57
N LYS A 205 -18.85 -13.26 12.77
CA LYS A 205 -18.32 -14.61 12.79
C LYS A 205 -16.83 -14.66 12.39
N GLU A 206 -16.40 -13.79 11.48
CA GLU A 206 -14.99 -13.64 11.08
C GLU A 206 -14.11 -13.15 12.24
N GLU A 207 -14.60 -12.16 13.03
CA GLU A 207 -13.91 -11.66 14.22
C GLU A 207 -13.79 -12.77 15.29
N GLU A 208 -14.86 -13.53 15.55
CA GLU A 208 -14.83 -14.67 16.48
C GLU A 208 -13.88 -15.77 15.99
N ALA A 209 -13.94 -16.08 14.70
CA ALA A 209 -13.06 -17.06 14.07
C ALA A 209 -11.59 -16.66 14.13
N PHE A 210 -11.29 -15.38 13.99
CA PHE A 210 -9.95 -14.85 14.10
C PHE A 210 -9.36 -15.05 15.50
N VAL A 211 -10.13 -14.73 16.55
CA VAL A 211 -9.69 -14.91 17.93
C VAL A 211 -9.42 -16.38 18.22
N LEU A 212 -10.38 -17.24 17.90
CA LEU A 212 -10.26 -18.68 18.16
C LEU A 212 -9.10 -19.32 17.36
N CYS A 213 -8.91 -18.93 16.09
CA CYS A 213 -7.79 -19.43 15.29
C CYS A 213 -6.44 -19.05 15.90
N ASN A 214 -6.29 -17.81 16.42
CA ASN A 214 -5.09 -17.37 17.10
C ASN A 214 -4.80 -18.22 18.37
N GLU A 215 -5.81 -18.51 19.17
CA GLU A 215 -5.67 -19.38 20.34
C GLU A 215 -5.18 -20.78 19.94
N ARG A 216 -5.71 -21.33 18.85
CA ARG A 216 -5.31 -22.64 18.34
C ARG A 216 -3.89 -22.63 17.76
N ILE A 217 -3.49 -21.60 17.04
CA ILE A 217 -2.10 -21.41 16.56
C ILE A 217 -1.12 -21.46 17.72
N LEU A 218 -1.43 -20.77 18.82
CA LEU A 218 -0.61 -20.76 20.03
C LEU A 218 -0.59 -22.15 20.71
N ALA A 219 -1.74 -22.84 20.81
CA ALA A 219 -1.84 -24.19 21.39
C ALA A 219 -1.01 -25.23 20.59
N HIS A 220 -1.03 -25.14 19.27
CA HIS A 220 -0.23 -26.00 18.37
C HIS A 220 1.23 -25.52 18.24
N LYS A 221 1.62 -24.39 18.87
CA LYS A 221 2.99 -23.83 18.85
C LYS A 221 3.52 -23.61 17.43
N LEU A 222 2.67 -23.13 16.53
CA LEU A 222 3.03 -22.89 15.15
C LEU A 222 3.68 -21.50 14.98
N ASP A 223 4.81 -21.45 14.24
CA ASP A 223 5.49 -20.19 13.91
C ASP A 223 4.82 -19.53 12.69
N MET A 224 3.63 -19.02 12.94
CA MET A 224 2.83 -18.27 11.95
C MET A 224 2.04 -17.16 12.63
N LYS A 225 1.83 -16.07 11.90
CA LYS A 225 1.04 -14.93 12.34
C LYS A 225 -0.25 -14.85 11.53
N LEU A 226 -1.38 -14.99 12.19
CA LEU A 226 -2.70 -14.78 11.57
C LEU A 226 -2.90 -13.29 11.27
N ILE A 227 -3.40 -12.98 10.07
CA ILE A 227 -3.59 -11.60 9.61
C ILE A 227 -5.07 -11.28 9.43
N ASP A 228 -5.86 -12.21 8.86
CA ASP A 228 -7.28 -11.98 8.55
C ASP A 228 -8.02 -13.32 8.49
N ALA A 229 -9.33 -13.29 8.75
CA ALA A 229 -10.24 -14.41 8.57
C ALA A 229 -11.43 -13.94 7.73
N GLN A 230 -11.86 -14.72 6.75
CA GLN A 230 -12.94 -14.34 5.83
C GLN A 230 -13.83 -15.54 5.51
N TYR A 231 -15.14 -15.39 5.69
CA TYR A 231 -16.10 -16.33 5.15
C TYR A 231 -16.42 -16.02 3.69
N THR A 232 -16.66 -17.05 2.89
CA THR A 232 -17.40 -16.87 1.63
C THR A 232 -18.83 -16.45 1.95
N PHE A 233 -19.48 -15.72 1.05
CA PHE A 233 -20.82 -15.20 1.31
C PHE A 233 -21.85 -16.31 1.63
N ASP A 234 -21.69 -17.47 1.03
CA ASP A 234 -22.52 -18.68 1.26
C ASP A 234 -22.10 -19.50 2.49
N ASN A 235 -21.12 -19.06 3.26
CA ASN A 235 -20.55 -19.74 4.44
C ASN A 235 -20.01 -21.16 4.17
N THR A 236 -19.78 -21.53 2.91
CA THR A 236 -19.26 -22.86 2.55
C THR A 236 -17.78 -23.02 2.87
N LYS A 237 -17.05 -21.88 2.96
CA LYS A 237 -15.62 -21.86 3.24
C LYS A 237 -15.25 -20.75 4.22
N LEU A 238 -14.24 -21.05 5.06
CA LEU A 238 -13.60 -20.08 5.93
C LEU A 238 -12.11 -20.03 5.56
N LEU A 239 -11.66 -18.87 5.12
CA LEU A 239 -10.30 -18.58 4.68
C LEU A 239 -9.55 -17.86 5.78
N PHE A 240 -8.39 -18.37 6.18
CA PHE A 240 -7.47 -17.72 7.09
C PHE A 240 -6.23 -17.27 6.33
N TYR A 241 -5.91 -15.98 6.42
CA TYR A 241 -4.72 -15.38 5.82
C TYR A 241 -3.64 -15.26 6.87
N PHE A 242 -2.46 -15.74 6.58
CA PHE A 242 -1.33 -15.73 7.51
C PHE A 242 -0.01 -15.40 6.85
N THR A 243 0.97 -14.97 7.67
CA THR A 243 2.37 -14.84 7.28
C THR A 243 3.23 -15.75 8.13
N SER A 244 4.31 -16.24 7.54
CA SER A 244 5.33 -17.04 8.22
C SER A 244 6.68 -16.87 7.53
N ALA A 245 7.77 -16.94 8.29
CA ALA A 245 9.13 -16.89 7.77
C ALA A 245 9.52 -18.14 6.99
N GLY A 246 8.93 -19.28 7.34
CA GLY A 246 9.23 -20.59 6.76
C GLY A 246 7.99 -21.38 6.35
N ARG A 247 8.22 -22.67 6.07
CA ARG A 247 7.14 -23.60 5.78
C ARG A 247 6.54 -24.10 7.12
N VAL A 248 5.22 -23.96 7.27
CA VAL A 248 4.47 -24.38 8.46
C VAL A 248 3.69 -25.65 8.15
N ASP A 249 3.74 -26.63 9.06
CA ASP A 249 2.83 -27.79 9.00
C ASP A 249 1.58 -27.51 9.83
N PHE A 250 0.52 -27.15 9.15
CA PHE A 250 -0.76 -26.80 9.76
C PHE A 250 -1.84 -27.89 9.67
N ARG A 251 -1.46 -29.14 9.37
CA ARG A 251 -2.44 -30.24 9.18
C ARG A 251 -3.30 -30.49 10.40
N GLU A 252 -2.71 -30.48 11.59
CA GLU A 252 -3.45 -30.67 12.85
C GLU A 252 -4.31 -29.44 13.17
N LEU A 253 -3.80 -28.23 12.92
CA LEU A 253 -4.57 -27.00 13.08
C LEU A 253 -5.82 -27.00 12.19
N VAL A 254 -5.71 -27.44 10.93
CA VAL A 254 -6.86 -27.49 10.00
C VAL A 254 -7.91 -28.48 10.50
N LYS A 255 -7.52 -29.65 11.02
CA LYS A 255 -8.45 -30.64 11.58
C LYS A 255 -9.19 -30.09 12.80
N ASP A 256 -8.45 -29.42 13.69
CA ASP A 256 -9.00 -28.79 14.88
C ASP A 256 -10.02 -27.71 14.51
N LEU A 257 -9.63 -26.75 13.65
CA LEU A 257 -10.52 -25.69 13.17
C LEU A 257 -11.75 -26.25 12.42
N ALA A 258 -11.59 -27.27 11.59
CA ALA A 258 -12.69 -27.91 10.89
C ALA A 258 -13.69 -28.58 11.84
N SER A 259 -13.23 -29.14 12.96
CA SER A 259 -14.08 -29.74 13.98
C SER A 259 -14.97 -28.71 14.69
N VAL A 260 -14.42 -27.50 14.90
CA VAL A 260 -15.12 -26.39 15.57
C VAL A 260 -16.10 -25.68 14.62
N PHE A 261 -15.62 -25.24 13.46
CA PHE A 261 -16.41 -24.43 12.53
C PHE A 261 -17.33 -25.25 11.63
N ARG A 262 -17.10 -26.55 11.51
CA ARG A 262 -17.87 -27.47 10.64
C ARG A 262 -18.00 -26.97 9.20
N THR A 263 -17.01 -26.25 8.75
CA THR A 263 -16.92 -25.58 7.44
C THR A 263 -15.58 -25.93 6.81
N ARG A 264 -15.47 -25.86 5.49
CA ARG A 264 -14.20 -26.09 4.79
C ARG A 264 -13.20 -24.99 5.15
N ILE A 265 -12.09 -25.36 5.77
CA ILE A 265 -11.01 -24.44 6.16
C ILE A 265 -9.97 -24.36 5.05
N GLU A 266 -9.64 -23.13 4.65
CA GLU A 266 -8.53 -22.85 3.73
C GLU A 266 -7.52 -21.92 4.41
N LEU A 267 -6.26 -22.35 4.53
CA LEU A 267 -5.15 -21.52 5.02
C LEU A 267 -4.37 -20.98 3.84
N ARG A 268 -4.21 -19.65 3.76
CA ARG A 268 -3.50 -18.96 2.67
C ARG A 268 -2.36 -18.12 3.22
N GLN A 269 -1.15 -18.52 2.88
CA GLN A 269 0.02 -17.70 3.16
C GLN A 269 0.03 -16.48 2.23
N ILE A 270 0.23 -15.28 2.81
CA ILE A 270 0.33 -14.02 2.08
C ILE A 270 1.72 -13.41 2.23
N GLY A 271 2.07 -12.53 1.30
CA GLY A 271 3.34 -11.81 1.35
C GLY A 271 3.31 -10.68 2.37
N ILE A 272 4.49 -10.29 2.86
CA ILE A 272 4.66 -9.19 3.85
C ILE A 272 4.10 -7.84 3.38
N ARG A 273 4.02 -7.59 2.06
CA ARG A 273 3.38 -6.37 1.54
C ARG A 273 1.86 -6.47 1.56
N ASP A 274 1.32 -7.67 1.33
CA ASP A 274 -0.12 -7.91 1.43
C ASP A 274 -0.58 -7.85 2.88
N GLU A 275 0.24 -8.34 3.82
CA GLU A 275 0.05 -8.11 5.25
C GLU A 275 -0.03 -6.61 5.55
N ALA A 276 0.96 -5.83 5.14
CA ALA A 276 0.96 -4.38 5.33
C ALA A 276 -0.26 -3.69 4.67
N LYS A 277 -0.72 -4.20 3.51
CA LYS A 277 -1.92 -3.71 2.82
C LYS A 277 -3.19 -3.97 3.63
N LEU A 278 -3.31 -5.13 4.27
CA LEU A 278 -4.48 -5.52 5.06
C LEU A 278 -4.53 -4.78 6.40
N ILE A 279 -3.39 -4.67 7.09
CA ILE A 279 -3.28 -3.97 8.38
C ILE A 279 -3.43 -2.46 8.20
N GLY A 280 -2.93 -1.91 7.08
CA GLY A 280 -2.91 -0.47 6.84
C GLY A 280 -1.85 0.26 7.65
N GLY A 281 -2.05 1.57 7.84
CA GLY A 281 -1.15 2.44 8.60
C GLY A 281 -0.63 3.61 7.79
N LEU A 282 0.37 4.31 8.34
CA LEU A 282 0.99 5.48 7.72
C LEU A 282 2.38 5.13 7.17
N GLY A 283 2.68 5.66 6.00
CA GLY A 283 4.03 5.63 5.45
C GLY A 283 4.94 6.66 6.14
N MET A 284 6.24 6.58 5.86
CA MET A 284 7.23 7.57 6.33
C MET A 284 6.96 8.99 5.80
N CYS A 285 6.17 9.12 4.74
CA CYS A 285 5.71 10.40 4.19
C CYS A 285 4.51 11.00 4.96
N GLY A 286 4.02 10.34 6.03
CA GLY A 286 2.86 10.77 6.82
C GLY A 286 1.50 10.52 6.17
N ARG A 287 1.46 9.94 4.96
CA ARG A 287 0.21 9.57 4.27
C ARG A 287 -0.15 8.12 4.55
N PRO A 288 -1.43 7.73 4.44
CA PRO A 288 -1.81 6.32 4.45
C PRO A 288 -1.02 5.52 3.41
N LEU A 289 -0.77 4.24 3.70
CA LEU A 289 0.01 3.37 2.83
C LEU A 289 -0.57 3.32 1.42
N CYS A 290 0.26 3.56 0.39
CA CYS A 290 -0.15 3.51 -1.02
C CYS A 290 -0.81 2.16 -1.37
N CYS A 291 -0.25 1.05 -0.86
CA CYS A 291 -0.79 -0.29 -1.05
C CYS A 291 -2.18 -0.48 -0.43
N SER A 292 -2.51 0.23 0.66
CA SER A 292 -3.82 0.14 1.31
C SER A 292 -4.88 1.02 0.65
N VAL A 293 -4.47 2.12 -0.01
CA VAL A 293 -5.42 3.13 -0.53
C VAL A 293 -5.71 2.95 -2.01
N PHE A 294 -4.68 3.02 -2.88
CA PHE A 294 -4.92 3.07 -4.33
C PHE A 294 -4.04 2.12 -5.14
N LEU A 295 -2.84 1.76 -4.64
CA LEU A 295 -1.90 0.96 -5.40
C LEU A 295 -2.19 -0.52 -5.20
N SER A 296 -2.85 -1.13 -6.17
CA SER A 296 -3.24 -2.55 -6.12
C SER A 296 -2.21 -3.47 -6.77
N ASP A 297 -1.49 -2.99 -7.79
CA ASP A 297 -0.50 -3.74 -8.53
C ASP A 297 0.93 -3.28 -8.22
N PHE A 298 1.83 -4.24 -8.08
CA PHE A 298 3.20 -4.00 -7.65
C PHE A 298 4.19 -4.49 -8.71
N GLY A 299 4.72 -3.56 -9.51
CA GLY A 299 5.87 -3.83 -10.36
C GLY A 299 7.16 -3.99 -9.55
N GLN A 300 8.20 -4.47 -10.21
CA GLN A 300 9.53 -4.56 -9.61
C GLN A 300 10.07 -3.15 -9.31
N VAL A 301 10.65 -2.98 -8.13
CA VAL A 301 11.27 -1.73 -7.68
C VAL A 301 12.78 -1.94 -7.61
N SER A 302 13.53 -1.00 -8.16
CA SER A 302 15.00 -1.03 -8.15
C SER A 302 15.60 0.15 -7.37
N ILE A 303 16.83 -0.01 -6.91
CA ILE A 303 17.60 1.07 -6.27
C ILE A 303 17.86 2.22 -7.26
N LYS A 304 17.95 1.92 -8.56
CA LYS A 304 18.10 2.93 -9.61
C LYS A 304 16.97 3.96 -9.55
N MET A 305 15.72 3.51 -9.38
CA MET A 305 14.56 4.39 -9.24
C MET A 305 14.67 5.34 -8.04
N ALA A 306 15.24 4.88 -6.92
CA ALA A 306 15.49 5.73 -5.76
C ALA A 306 16.56 6.80 -6.04
N LYS A 307 17.62 6.46 -6.79
CA LYS A 307 18.65 7.42 -7.22
C LYS A 307 18.08 8.49 -8.15
N GLU A 308 17.30 8.10 -9.14
CA GLU A 308 16.67 9.01 -10.10
C GLU A 308 15.66 9.96 -9.42
N GLN A 309 15.05 9.53 -8.32
CA GLN A 309 14.18 10.34 -7.48
C GLN A 309 14.92 11.14 -6.39
N ASN A 310 16.26 11.22 -6.46
CA ASN A 310 17.13 11.94 -5.52
C ASN A 310 16.93 11.53 -4.06
N LEU A 311 16.58 10.27 -3.80
CA LEU A 311 16.44 9.76 -2.45
C LEU A 311 17.77 9.22 -1.92
N SER A 312 18.02 9.48 -0.64
CA SER A 312 19.16 8.88 0.07
C SER A 312 19.05 7.35 0.04
N LEU A 313 20.14 6.66 -0.31
CA LEU A 313 20.17 5.19 -0.38
C LEU A 313 20.21 4.50 0.99
N ASN A 314 19.93 5.23 2.06
CA ASN A 314 19.75 4.63 3.37
C ASN A 314 18.51 3.72 3.35
N SER A 315 18.69 2.45 3.70
CA SER A 315 17.64 1.44 3.73
C SER A 315 16.40 1.89 4.52
N ALA A 316 16.61 2.59 5.64
CA ALA A 316 15.50 3.12 6.45
C ALA A 316 14.67 4.19 5.73
N LYS A 317 15.25 4.88 4.72
CA LYS A 317 14.56 5.94 3.95
C LYS A 317 13.93 5.47 2.65
N ILE A 318 14.35 4.32 2.11
CA ILE A 318 13.84 3.78 0.85
C ILE A 318 13.00 2.51 1.03
N SER A 319 12.88 2.00 2.25
CA SER A 319 12.04 0.83 2.56
C SER A 319 10.70 1.26 3.15
N GLY A 320 9.64 0.57 2.74
CA GLY A 320 8.32 0.68 3.35
C GLY A 320 8.24 -0.07 4.67
N ILE A 321 7.12 0.06 5.40
CA ILE A 321 6.88 -0.68 6.65
C ILE A 321 6.91 -2.20 6.45
N CYS A 322 6.67 -2.68 5.23
CA CYS A 322 6.79 -4.09 4.84
C CYS A 322 8.25 -4.56 4.68
N GLY A 323 9.26 -3.74 4.98
CA GLY A 323 10.68 -4.06 4.84
C GLY A 323 11.20 -4.16 3.40
N ARG A 324 10.35 -4.03 2.38
CA ARG A 324 10.74 -4.00 0.95
C ARG A 324 10.87 -2.57 0.47
N LEU A 325 11.57 -2.36 -0.67
CA LEU A 325 11.62 -1.04 -1.31
C LEU A 325 10.22 -0.45 -1.50
N MET A 326 10.08 0.85 -1.28
CA MET A 326 8.79 1.55 -1.35
C MET A 326 8.15 1.41 -2.73
N CYS A 327 6.88 0.98 -2.76
CA CYS A 327 6.13 0.79 -4.01
C CYS A 327 5.85 2.12 -4.76
N CYS A 328 5.80 3.26 -4.05
CA CYS A 328 5.66 4.57 -4.68
C CYS A 328 6.83 4.93 -5.59
N LEU A 329 8.04 4.40 -5.34
CA LEU A 329 9.19 4.61 -6.23
C LEU A 329 8.88 4.14 -7.66
N ARG A 330 8.27 2.98 -7.81
CA ARG A 330 7.86 2.46 -9.13
C ARG A 330 6.68 3.24 -9.70
N TYR A 331 5.72 3.58 -8.86
CA TYR A 331 4.53 4.32 -9.27
C TYR A 331 4.87 5.69 -9.87
N GLU A 332 5.81 6.41 -9.28
CA GLU A 332 6.22 7.74 -9.71
C GLU A 332 7.33 7.71 -10.77
N HIS A 333 7.97 6.56 -10.98
CA HIS A 333 9.19 6.45 -11.81
C HIS A 333 9.01 6.98 -13.24
N GLU A 334 7.92 6.69 -13.91
CA GLU A 334 7.66 7.11 -15.28
C GLU A 334 7.59 8.65 -15.40
N THR A 335 7.00 9.30 -14.41
CA THR A 335 6.95 10.77 -14.35
C THR A 335 8.35 11.33 -14.16
N TYR A 336 9.16 10.75 -13.25
CA TYR A 336 10.55 11.19 -13.05
C TYR A 336 11.40 10.96 -14.30
N GLU A 337 11.29 9.82 -14.97
CA GLU A 337 12.02 9.52 -16.19
C GLU A 337 11.70 10.52 -17.31
N TYR A 338 10.42 10.84 -17.48
CA TYR A 338 9.98 11.84 -18.44
C TYR A 338 10.56 13.22 -18.13
N GLU A 339 10.49 13.66 -16.88
CA GLU A 339 10.95 14.98 -16.47
C GLU A 339 12.50 15.10 -16.46
N ILE A 340 13.21 14.02 -16.12
CA ILE A 340 14.68 13.96 -16.21
C ILE A 340 15.13 14.11 -17.66
N LYS A 341 14.48 13.45 -18.64
CA LYS A 341 14.83 13.58 -20.06
C LYS A 341 14.70 15.02 -20.59
N ARG A 342 13.81 15.81 -19.99
CA ARG A 342 13.55 17.22 -20.35
C ARG A 342 14.44 18.21 -19.59
N THR A 343 15.16 17.76 -18.58
CA THR A 343 15.95 18.63 -17.70
C THR A 343 17.44 18.50 -18.05
N PRO A 344 18.20 19.62 -18.18
CA PRO A 344 19.63 19.57 -18.38
C PRO A 344 20.32 18.69 -17.32
N PRO A 345 21.23 17.78 -17.71
CA PRO A 345 21.91 16.92 -16.75
C PRO A 345 22.88 17.71 -15.85
N VAL A 346 23.14 17.16 -14.67
CA VAL A 346 24.18 17.69 -13.76
C VAL A 346 25.53 17.65 -14.48
N ASP A 347 26.40 18.63 -14.19
CA ASP A 347 27.72 18.88 -14.78
C ASP A 347 27.70 19.34 -16.26
N SER A 348 26.51 19.51 -16.87
CA SER A 348 26.41 20.11 -18.20
C SER A 348 26.65 21.62 -18.16
N THR A 349 27.28 22.15 -19.24
CA THR A 349 27.43 23.60 -19.44
C THR A 349 26.17 24.15 -20.10
N VAL A 350 25.61 25.19 -19.50
CA VAL A 350 24.32 25.76 -19.92
C VAL A 350 24.42 27.27 -20.05
N LYS A 351 23.61 27.83 -20.96
CA LYS A 351 23.41 29.27 -21.10
C LYS A 351 22.14 29.64 -20.32
N THR A 352 22.27 30.56 -19.39
CA THR A 352 21.18 31.15 -18.61
C THR A 352 20.97 32.61 -18.99
N PRO A 353 19.88 33.26 -18.57
CA PRO A 353 19.70 34.71 -18.78
C PRO A 353 20.82 35.58 -18.17
N ASP A 354 21.48 35.09 -17.12
CA ASP A 354 22.52 35.81 -16.39
C ASP A 354 23.95 35.47 -16.86
N GLY A 355 24.13 34.56 -17.83
CA GLY A 355 25.43 34.13 -18.33
C GLY A 355 25.57 32.63 -18.52
N ILE A 356 26.78 32.18 -18.81
CA ILE A 356 27.11 30.76 -18.98
C ILE A 356 27.54 30.18 -17.63
N GLY A 357 27.16 28.94 -17.37
CA GLY A 357 27.52 28.28 -16.12
C GLY A 357 27.37 26.76 -16.20
N THR A 358 27.71 26.09 -15.10
CA THR A 358 27.60 24.64 -14.96
C THR A 358 26.46 24.25 -14.04
N VAL A 359 25.69 23.26 -14.44
CA VAL A 359 24.59 22.70 -13.64
C VAL A 359 25.16 21.93 -12.45
N THR A 360 24.77 22.33 -11.23
CA THR A 360 25.23 21.68 -9.99
C THR A 360 24.19 20.76 -9.36
N GLU A 361 22.91 21.09 -9.53
CA GLU A 361 21.79 20.33 -8.95
C GLU A 361 20.54 20.51 -9.80
N ILE A 362 19.72 19.47 -9.87
CA ILE A 362 18.46 19.51 -10.61
C ILE A 362 17.31 19.05 -9.71
N ASN A 363 16.13 19.67 -9.90
CA ASN A 363 14.88 19.17 -9.40
C ASN A 363 13.94 18.94 -10.59
N PRO A 364 13.88 17.72 -11.12
CA PRO A 364 13.16 17.44 -12.36
C PRO A 364 11.67 17.75 -12.27
N LEU A 365 10.99 17.39 -11.16
CA LEU A 365 9.55 17.60 -10.99
C LEU A 365 9.19 19.09 -10.90
N ALA A 366 10.02 19.89 -10.23
CA ALA A 366 9.83 21.33 -10.16
C ALA A 366 10.32 22.07 -11.42
N GLY A 367 10.97 21.35 -12.36
CA GLY A 367 11.59 21.96 -13.52
C GLY A 367 12.70 22.97 -13.18
N THR A 368 13.36 22.80 -12.03
CA THR A 368 14.36 23.75 -11.52
C THR A 368 15.76 23.19 -11.67
N VAL A 369 16.66 24.05 -12.15
CA VAL A 369 18.08 23.77 -12.37
C VAL A 369 18.89 24.79 -11.59
N LYS A 370 19.81 24.33 -10.74
CA LYS A 370 20.78 25.21 -10.07
C LYS A 370 22.06 25.28 -10.89
N VAL A 371 22.44 26.49 -11.25
CA VAL A 371 23.60 26.76 -12.11
C VAL A 371 24.60 27.63 -11.37
N ARG A 372 25.88 27.22 -11.39
CA ARG A 372 26.98 28.02 -10.94
C ARG A 372 27.54 28.79 -12.17
N LEU A 373 27.42 30.10 -12.12
CA LEU A 373 27.89 30.97 -13.22
C LEU A 373 29.40 30.97 -13.30
N SER A 374 29.94 30.88 -14.53
CA SER A 374 31.38 30.88 -14.79
C SER A 374 32.05 32.21 -14.44
N ASP A 375 31.33 33.31 -14.60
CA ASP A 375 31.81 34.68 -14.31
C ASP A 375 31.86 34.99 -12.80
N LYS A 376 31.18 34.18 -11.97
CA LYS A 376 31.10 34.39 -10.52
C LYS A 376 31.20 33.07 -9.75
N PRO A 377 32.37 32.40 -9.76
CA PRO A 377 32.52 31.04 -9.19
C PRO A 377 32.32 31.00 -7.68
N ASP A 378 32.60 32.10 -6.97
CA ASP A 378 32.47 32.21 -5.50
C ASP A 378 31.05 32.47 -5.02
N THR A 379 30.09 32.73 -5.96
CA THR A 379 28.69 32.94 -5.57
C THR A 379 27.94 31.59 -5.47
N PRO A 380 26.99 31.47 -4.55
CA PRO A 380 26.18 30.26 -4.46
C PRO A 380 25.40 30.03 -5.77
N PRO A 381 25.19 28.75 -6.16
CA PRO A 381 24.45 28.41 -7.37
C PRO A 381 23.06 29.04 -7.38
N LYS A 382 22.68 29.68 -8.49
CA LYS A 382 21.38 30.33 -8.68
C LYS A 382 20.40 29.35 -9.34
N ALA A 383 19.14 29.36 -8.89
CA ALA A 383 18.09 28.53 -9.44
C ALA A 383 17.42 29.18 -10.65
N TYR A 384 17.23 28.42 -11.72
CA TYR A 384 16.54 28.81 -12.95
C TYR A 384 15.49 27.76 -13.31
N HIS A 385 14.44 28.17 -14.00
CA HIS A 385 13.52 27.23 -14.60
C HIS A 385 14.15 26.58 -15.85
N ARG A 386 13.99 25.28 -16.05
CA ARG A 386 14.63 24.54 -17.15
C ARG A 386 14.37 25.13 -18.54
N ASP A 387 13.16 25.69 -18.77
CA ASP A 387 12.78 26.25 -20.06
C ASP A 387 13.51 27.57 -20.37
N THR A 388 14.15 28.19 -19.37
CA THR A 388 14.96 29.40 -19.51
C THR A 388 16.44 29.11 -19.71
N VAL A 389 16.81 27.83 -19.75
CA VAL A 389 18.21 27.37 -19.78
C VAL A 389 18.43 26.53 -21.04
N THR A 390 19.50 26.83 -21.78
CA THR A 390 19.86 26.09 -23.00
C THR A 390 21.18 25.33 -22.80
N VAL A 391 21.19 24.04 -23.09
CA VAL A 391 22.41 23.21 -23.00
C VAL A 391 23.37 23.58 -24.13
N ILE A 392 24.62 23.90 -23.79
CA ILE A 392 25.71 24.19 -24.73
C ILE A 392 26.55 22.94 -24.96
N SER A 393 26.93 22.24 -23.87
CA SER A 393 27.65 20.98 -23.95
C SER A 393 27.28 20.07 -22.76
N LYS A 394 27.38 18.75 -23.01
CA LYS A 394 27.13 17.73 -22.00
C LYS A 394 28.46 17.30 -21.39
#